data_93c35e5722000ccf9f36bf84ffc0e857
#
_entry.id   93c35e5722000ccf9f36bf84ffc0e857
#
_cell.length_a   1.000
_cell.length_b   1.000
_cell.length_c   1.000
_cell.angle_alpha   90.00
_cell.angle_beta   90.00
_cell.angle_gamma   90.00
#
_symmetry.space_group_name_H-M   'P 1'
#
loop_
_entity.id
_entity.type
_entity.pdbx_description
1 polymer ?
#
loop_
_entity_poly.entity_id
_entity_poly.type
_entity_poly.pdbx_seq_one_letter_code
_entity_poly.pdbx_strand_id
1 'polypeptide(L)'
;RLVGSEMCIRDSYGASDITASDWTQNDRHRTTILQTSDEKMLLWRQLDRDEYYAGIYAQGGKIRKEGSHTLRIFANGEKLDISIALGKQKEQAECLSAQEVMNASQRGGRRFWERGGIIQLNKSADPRARELERRIILSQYLMAINSSGSTPPQETGLTCNSWYGKMHLEMYLWHCAWLPLWHQEELLDRSLAWYREHLQQARENAARNGYKGARWPKMIATEGVDCPSNIAPLLVWQQPHIIYMLEMAYRRKRNRRFLEENWELVKETADFMVDFVGWDPVKKVYSICAPVIPVQECHKAMDVCNPAFEVEYFRDTLRIAGWWAERLGREKEELWEQVAEHMAELTEKDGVYLAHENCPTTFTEYNRDHPSMLGAFGLIDSDRIDRTVMDNTLQLVEECWKYPTLWLSLIHISEPTRRRGIS
;
A
#
# COMPACT_ATOMS: atom_id res chain seq x y z
N ARG A 1 -16.54 -5.69 3.34
CA ARG A 1 -15.47 -5.30 4.28
C ARG A 1 -16.08 -4.66 5.51
N LEU A 2 -15.93 -5.29 6.66
CA LEU A 2 -16.31 -4.75 7.97
C LEU A 2 -15.47 -3.55 8.39
N VAL A 3 -14.34 -3.35 7.77
CA VAL A 3 -13.25 -2.51 8.26
C VAL A 3 -13.51 -1.01 8.12
N GLY A 4 -14.15 -0.55 7.05
CA GLY A 4 -14.45 0.87 6.88
C GLY A 4 -15.49 1.39 7.88
N SER A 5 -16.49 0.56 8.15
CA SER A 5 -17.58 0.89 9.07
C SER A 5 -17.16 0.87 10.54
N GLU A 6 -16.21 0.02 10.90
CA GLU A 6 -15.64 0.00 12.25
C GLU A 6 -14.85 1.27 12.57
N MET A 7 -14.26 1.89 11.57
CA MET A 7 -13.57 3.15 11.76
C MET A 7 -14.48 4.29 12.22
N CYS A 8 -15.64 4.42 11.61
CA CYS A 8 -16.60 5.44 12.00
C CYS A 8 -17.09 5.22 13.45
N ILE A 9 -17.34 3.97 13.81
CA ILE A 9 -17.73 3.60 15.17
C ILE A 9 -16.64 3.95 16.17
N ARG A 10 -15.40 3.61 15.83
CA ARG A 10 -14.26 3.86 16.70
C ARG A 10 -14.00 5.34 16.93
N ASP A 11 -14.02 6.14 15.88
CA ASP A 11 -13.78 7.59 16.00
C ASP A 11 -14.82 8.24 16.90
N SER A 12 -16.01 7.67 16.96
CA SER A 12 -17.08 8.07 17.90
C SER A 12 -16.79 7.70 19.35
N TYR A 13 -15.88 6.76 19.61
CA TYR A 13 -15.57 6.25 20.97
C TYR A 13 -14.22 6.69 21.52
N GLY A 14 -13.39 7.35 20.73
CA GLY A 14 -12.02 7.65 21.13
C GLY A 14 -11.18 6.39 21.42
N ALA A 15 -11.57 5.24 20.84
CA ALA A 15 -10.90 3.97 21.05
C ALA A 15 -9.54 3.93 20.35
N SER A 16 -8.59 3.22 20.93
CA SER A 16 -7.33 2.87 20.27
C SER A 16 -7.56 1.88 19.13
N ASP A 17 -6.57 1.69 18.26
CA ASP A 17 -6.58 0.72 17.17
C ASP A 17 -6.88 -0.72 17.62
N ILE A 18 -6.47 -1.08 18.84
CA ILE A 18 -6.73 -2.39 19.46
C ILE A 18 -8.20 -2.53 19.88
N THR A 19 -8.83 -1.44 20.30
CA THR A 19 -10.23 -1.43 20.78
C THR A 19 -11.23 -0.89 19.76
N ALA A 20 -10.80 -0.73 18.52
CA ALA A 20 -11.63 -0.22 17.42
C ALA A 20 -12.89 -1.06 17.18
N SER A 21 -12.89 -2.33 17.55
CA SER A 21 -13.99 -3.28 17.39
C SER A 21 -14.66 -3.55 18.73
N ASP A 22 -15.15 -2.53 19.40
CA ASP A 22 -15.92 -2.74 20.63
C ASP A 22 -17.32 -3.25 20.31
N TRP A 23 -17.46 -4.57 20.20
CA TRP A 23 -18.71 -5.27 19.90
C TRP A 23 -19.70 -5.32 21.06
N THR A 24 -19.36 -4.75 22.22
CA THR A 24 -20.26 -4.68 23.37
C THR A 24 -21.30 -3.57 23.25
N GLN A 25 -21.09 -2.61 22.37
CA GLN A 25 -21.96 -1.46 22.17
C GLN A 25 -23.06 -1.73 21.15
N ASN A 26 -24.02 -2.56 21.57
CA ASN A 26 -25.09 -3.06 20.67
C ASN A 26 -26.01 -1.98 20.09
N ASP A 27 -26.08 -0.80 20.72
CA ASP A 27 -26.97 0.27 20.30
C ASP A 27 -26.44 1.13 19.16
N ARG A 28 -25.14 0.98 18.87
CA ARG A 28 -24.45 1.80 17.87
C ARG A 28 -24.54 1.23 16.44
N HIS A 29 -25.03 0.03 16.32
CA HIS A 29 -25.21 -0.61 15.01
C HIS A 29 -26.47 -1.48 14.97
N ARG A 30 -26.99 -1.75 13.80
CA ARG A 30 -28.23 -2.49 13.61
C ARG A 30 -28.02 -3.72 12.72
N THR A 31 -28.65 -4.83 13.12
CA THR A 31 -28.77 -6.03 12.30
C THR A 31 -30.25 -6.31 12.03
N THR A 32 -30.66 -6.17 10.79
CA THR A 32 -32.05 -6.45 10.35
C THR A 32 -32.05 -7.71 9.53
N ILE A 33 -32.91 -8.67 9.88
CA ILE A 33 -33.15 -9.86 9.06
C ILE A 33 -34.13 -9.47 7.96
N LEU A 34 -33.70 -9.61 6.71
CA LEU A 34 -34.52 -9.32 5.54
C LEU A 34 -35.25 -10.57 5.04
N GLN A 35 -34.59 -11.72 5.08
CA GLN A 35 -35.11 -13.01 4.68
C GLN A 35 -34.52 -14.09 5.58
N THR A 36 -35.33 -15.09 5.89
CA THR A 36 -34.89 -16.23 6.70
C THR A 36 -35.62 -17.52 6.30
N SER A 37 -34.88 -18.60 6.34
CA SER A 37 -35.36 -19.98 6.33
C SER A 37 -34.56 -20.79 7.33
N ASP A 38 -34.78 -22.09 7.44
CA ASP A 38 -33.98 -22.94 8.34
C ASP A 38 -32.48 -22.85 8.01
N GLU A 39 -32.11 -22.91 6.72
CA GLU A 39 -30.71 -22.98 6.28
C GLU A 39 -30.16 -21.66 5.74
N LYS A 40 -31.01 -20.69 5.41
CA LYS A 40 -30.57 -19.43 4.79
C LYS A 40 -31.06 -18.21 5.56
N MET A 41 -30.19 -17.20 5.65
CA MET A 41 -30.53 -15.91 6.24
C MET A 41 -29.86 -14.79 5.46
N LEU A 42 -30.64 -13.75 5.15
CA LEU A 42 -30.13 -12.51 4.57
C LEU A 42 -30.30 -11.39 5.58
N LEU A 43 -29.20 -10.72 5.85
CA LEU A 43 -29.11 -9.63 6.81
C LEU A 43 -28.80 -8.32 6.10
N TRP A 44 -29.36 -7.25 6.64
CA TRP A 44 -28.92 -5.89 6.38
C TRP A 44 -28.24 -5.35 7.62
N ARG A 45 -26.99 -4.90 7.45
CA ARG A 45 -26.16 -4.34 8.50
C ARG A 45 -26.00 -2.84 8.29
N GLN A 46 -26.26 -2.08 9.33
CA GLN A 46 -26.07 -0.64 9.37
C GLN A 46 -25.13 -0.29 10.52
N LEU A 47 -24.07 0.43 10.19
CA LEU A 47 -23.05 0.86 11.13
C LEU A 47 -22.78 2.33 10.85
N ASP A 48 -23.26 3.21 11.68
CA ASP A 48 -23.17 4.66 11.51
C ASP A 48 -23.68 5.10 10.11
N ARG A 49 -22.80 5.51 9.21
CA ARG A 49 -23.14 5.89 7.81
C ARG A 49 -22.94 4.77 6.82
N ASP A 50 -22.32 3.67 7.25
CA ASP A 50 -22.05 2.54 6.40
C ASP A 50 -23.13 1.48 6.50
N GLU A 51 -23.43 0.88 5.37
CA GLU A 51 -24.35 -0.27 5.30
C GLU A 51 -23.82 -1.36 4.37
N TYR A 52 -24.18 -2.59 4.66
CA TYR A 52 -23.90 -3.73 3.81
C TYR A 52 -24.89 -4.87 4.05
N TYR A 53 -24.92 -5.80 3.12
CA TYR A 53 -25.73 -7.02 3.21
C TYR A 53 -24.83 -8.21 3.50
N ALA A 54 -25.37 -9.14 4.30
CA ALA A 54 -24.70 -10.40 4.61
C ALA A 54 -25.68 -11.57 4.41
N GLY A 55 -25.38 -12.42 3.48
CA GLY A 55 -26.09 -13.69 3.29
C GLY A 55 -25.36 -14.81 3.99
N ILE A 56 -26.08 -15.71 4.62
CA ILE A 56 -25.57 -16.90 5.28
C ILE A 56 -26.33 -18.11 4.76
N TYR A 57 -25.61 -19.15 4.34
CA TYR A 57 -26.18 -20.43 3.99
C TYR A 57 -25.51 -21.54 4.80
N ALA A 58 -26.29 -22.24 5.61
CA ALA A 58 -25.86 -23.32 6.49
C ALA A 58 -26.47 -24.62 6.03
N GLN A 59 -25.92 -25.23 4.99
CA GLN A 59 -26.41 -26.48 4.42
C GLN A 59 -26.19 -27.63 5.41
N GLY A 60 -27.26 -28.33 5.77
CA GLY A 60 -27.26 -29.34 6.81
C GLY A 60 -27.36 -28.76 8.22
N GLY A 61 -27.81 -27.51 8.37
CA GLY A 61 -27.98 -26.85 9.65
C GLY A 61 -29.23 -26.02 9.78
N LYS A 62 -29.36 -25.32 10.90
CA LYS A 62 -30.42 -24.35 11.18
C LYS A 62 -29.79 -23.07 11.75
N ILE A 63 -30.23 -21.93 11.22
CA ILE A 63 -29.79 -20.61 11.68
C ILE A 63 -30.84 -20.00 12.59
N ARG A 64 -30.46 -19.57 13.77
CA ARG A 64 -31.31 -18.85 14.72
C ARG A 64 -30.67 -17.57 15.22
N LYS A 65 -31.49 -16.52 15.35
CA LYS A 65 -31.07 -15.29 16.01
C LYS A 65 -31.17 -15.47 17.52
N GLU A 66 -30.11 -15.19 18.28
CA GLU A 66 -30.07 -15.29 19.73
C GLU A 66 -29.95 -13.94 20.42
N GLY A 67 -29.41 -12.93 19.77
CA GLY A 67 -29.22 -11.60 20.30
C GLY A 67 -29.41 -10.53 19.23
N SER A 68 -29.16 -9.28 19.57
CA SER A 68 -29.29 -8.15 18.65
C SER A 68 -28.44 -8.36 17.38
N HIS A 69 -27.22 -8.92 17.57
CA HIS A 69 -26.23 -9.12 16.50
C HIS A 69 -25.65 -10.53 16.47
N THR A 70 -26.19 -11.43 17.29
CA THR A 70 -25.69 -12.80 17.43
C THR A 70 -26.61 -13.77 16.72
N LEU A 71 -25.99 -14.58 15.86
CA LEU A 71 -26.63 -15.73 15.21
C LEU A 71 -25.96 -17.01 15.68
N ARG A 72 -26.75 -18.04 15.89
CA ARG A 72 -26.23 -19.38 16.16
C ARG A 72 -26.66 -20.33 15.06
N ILE A 73 -25.74 -21.18 14.64
CA ILE A 73 -25.96 -22.21 13.65
C ILE A 73 -25.86 -23.57 14.36
N PHE A 74 -26.89 -24.36 14.18
CA PHE A 74 -26.97 -25.74 14.73
C PHE A 74 -26.85 -26.73 13.59
N ALA A 75 -25.94 -27.68 13.71
CA ALA A 75 -25.88 -28.80 12.77
C ALA A 75 -27.03 -29.73 12.95
N ASN A 76 -27.64 -30.23 11.85
CA ASN A 76 -28.69 -31.23 11.89
C ASN A 76 -28.16 -32.69 11.90
N GLY A 77 -26.84 -32.84 11.68
CA GLY A 77 -26.17 -34.15 11.61
C GLY A 77 -24.65 -33.97 11.72
N GLU A 78 -23.91 -34.94 11.21
CA GLU A 78 -22.44 -34.97 11.30
C GLU A 78 -21.75 -33.97 10.36
N LYS A 79 -22.45 -33.49 9.32
CA LYS A 79 -21.88 -32.55 8.33
C LYS A 79 -22.65 -31.25 8.34
N LEU A 80 -21.89 -30.14 8.39
CA LEU A 80 -22.40 -28.79 8.29
C LEU A 80 -21.48 -27.99 7.35
N ASP A 81 -22.03 -27.53 6.23
CA ASP A 81 -21.35 -26.66 5.29
C ASP A 81 -21.89 -25.22 5.43
N ILE A 82 -21.01 -24.27 5.69
CA ILE A 82 -21.39 -22.86 5.86
C ILE A 82 -20.72 -22.02 4.78
N SER A 83 -21.50 -21.19 4.10
CA SER A 83 -21.00 -20.11 3.27
C SER A 83 -21.57 -18.76 3.71
N ILE A 84 -20.75 -17.71 3.57
CA ILE A 84 -21.13 -16.34 3.90
C ILE A 84 -20.77 -15.46 2.70
N ALA A 85 -21.73 -14.66 2.24
CA ALA A 85 -21.53 -13.64 1.21
C ALA A 85 -21.74 -12.24 1.80
N LEU A 86 -20.85 -11.32 1.50
CA LEU A 86 -20.90 -9.92 1.92
C LEU A 86 -20.92 -9.03 0.69
N GLY A 87 -21.78 -8.01 0.68
CA GLY A 87 -21.87 -7.08 -0.44
C GLY A 87 -22.49 -5.74 -0.08
N LYS A 88 -22.15 -4.71 -0.83
CA LYS A 88 -22.80 -3.39 -0.70
C LYS A 88 -24.23 -3.38 -1.24
N GLN A 89 -24.57 -4.29 -2.13
CA GLN A 89 -25.89 -4.47 -2.70
C GLN A 89 -26.47 -5.81 -2.27
N LYS A 90 -27.78 -5.89 -2.17
CA LYS A 90 -28.49 -7.09 -1.72
C LYS A 90 -28.16 -8.32 -2.58
N GLU A 91 -28.08 -8.12 -3.89
CA GLU A 91 -27.80 -9.16 -4.88
C GLU A 91 -26.40 -9.76 -4.72
N GLN A 92 -25.45 -8.98 -4.24
CA GLN A 92 -24.06 -9.42 -3.98
C GLN A 92 -23.97 -10.33 -2.73
N ALA A 93 -24.96 -10.26 -1.85
CA ALA A 93 -25.03 -11.08 -0.65
C ALA A 93 -25.85 -12.37 -0.86
N GLU A 94 -26.21 -12.72 -2.11
CA GLU A 94 -26.81 -14.00 -2.40
C GLU A 94 -25.81 -15.13 -2.15
N CYS A 95 -26.16 -16.02 -1.22
CA CYS A 95 -25.28 -17.11 -0.80
C CYS A 95 -25.32 -18.29 -1.76
N LEU A 96 -24.17 -18.62 -2.31
CA LEU A 96 -23.89 -19.90 -2.97
C LEU A 96 -23.67 -21.01 -1.92
N SER A 97 -23.85 -22.26 -2.34
CA SER A 97 -23.45 -23.40 -1.50
C SER A 97 -21.92 -23.41 -1.29
N ALA A 98 -21.47 -24.03 -0.22
CA ALA A 98 -20.04 -24.18 0.05
C ALA A 98 -19.30 -24.88 -1.11
N GLN A 99 -19.95 -25.84 -1.78
CA GLN A 99 -19.38 -26.52 -2.95
C GLN A 99 -19.20 -25.57 -4.15
N GLU A 100 -20.16 -24.70 -4.42
CA GLU A 100 -20.05 -23.68 -5.48
C GLU A 100 -18.92 -22.67 -5.17
N VAL A 101 -18.80 -22.26 -3.91
CA VAL A 101 -17.71 -21.39 -3.45
C VAL A 101 -16.36 -22.07 -3.63
N MET A 102 -16.21 -23.33 -3.22
CA MET A 102 -14.99 -24.11 -3.44
C MET A 102 -14.63 -24.26 -4.92
N ASN A 103 -15.60 -24.58 -5.77
CA ASN A 103 -15.40 -24.68 -7.21
C ASN A 103 -14.97 -23.35 -7.83
N ALA A 104 -15.56 -22.23 -7.38
CA ALA A 104 -15.17 -20.90 -7.83
C ALA A 104 -13.75 -20.54 -7.38
N SER A 105 -13.41 -20.85 -6.13
CA SER A 105 -12.05 -20.66 -5.58
C SER A 105 -11.00 -21.47 -6.34
N GLN A 106 -11.28 -22.74 -6.65
CA GLN A 106 -10.39 -23.58 -7.45
C GLN A 106 -10.17 -23.02 -8.86
N ARG A 107 -11.25 -22.56 -9.53
CA ARG A 107 -11.11 -21.91 -10.86
C ARG A 107 -10.30 -20.62 -10.78
N GLY A 108 -10.54 -19.80 -9.74
CA GLY A 108 -9.80 -18.56 -9.51
C GLY A 108 -8.32 -18.82 -9.23
N GLY A 109 -8.02 -19.79 -8.36
CA GLY A 109 -6.64 -20.18 -8.04
C GLY A 109 -5.91 -20.76 -9.27
N ARG A 110 -6.55 -21.61 -10.05
CA ARG A 110 -5.97 -22.13 -11.30
C ARG A 110 -5.63 -20.97 -12.24
N ARG A 111 -6.55 -20.03 -12.49
CA ARG A 111 -6.32 -18.87 -13.35
C ARG A 111 -5.16 -18.02 -12.86
N PHE A 112 -5.07 -17.80 -11.54
CA PHE A 112 -3.99 -17.04 -10.94
C PHE A 112 -2.62 -17.67 -11.24
N TRP A 113 -2.46 -18.98 -11.01
CA TRP A 113 -1.19 -19.68 -11.21
C TRP A 113 -0.85 -19.93 -12.69
N GLU A 114 -1.84 -20.15 -13.55
CA GLU A 114 -1.62 -20.38 -14.99
C GLU A 114 -1.24 -19.09 -15.75
N ARG A 115 -1.67 -17.92 -15.27
CA ARG A 115 -1.35 -16.63 -15.88
C ARG A 115 -0.08 -15.99 -15.33
N GLY A 116 0.16 -16.18 -14.06
CA GLY A 116 1.25 -15.54 -13.34
C GLY A 116 2.63 -16.11 -13.65
N GLY A 117 3.65 -15.35 -13.30
CA GLY A 117 5.01 -15.86 -13.23
C GLY A 117 5.14 -16.87 -12.09
N ILE A 118 5.82 -17.96 -12.35
CA ILE A 118 6.13 -18.99 -11.35
C ILE A 118 7.63 -19.30 -11.40
N ILE A 119 8.19 -19.60 -10.24
CA ILE A 119 9.57 -20.07 -10.13
C ILE A 119 9.57 -21.56 -9.76
N GLN A 120 10.42 -22.32 -10.38
CA GLN A 120 10.66 -23.74 -10.10
C GLN A 120 12.15 -23.97 -9.83
N LEU A 121 12.48 -24.29 -8.60
CA LEU A 121 13.86 -24.50 -8.16
C LEU A 121 14.21 -25.98 -7.94
N ASN A 122 13.38 -26.89 -8.43
CA ASN A 122 13.54 -28.33 -8.27
C ASN A 122 14.81 -28.93 -8.94
N LYS A 123 15.44 -28.16 -9.83
CA LYS A 123 16.72 -28.54 -10.48
C LYS A 123 17.95 -27.93 -9.81
N SER A 124 17.77 -27.12 -8.78
CA SER A 124 18.88 -26.53 -8.04
C SER A 124 19.55 -27.57 -7.13
N ALA A 125 20.87 -27.55 -7.10
CA ALA A 125 21.64 -28.35 -6.15
C ALA A 125 21.70 -27.73 -4.73
N ASP A 126 21.28 -26.49 -4.55
CA ASP A 126 21.27 -25.83 -3.23
C ASP A 126 20.16 -26.42 -2.36
N PRO A 127 20.49 -26.95 -1.16
CA PRO A 127 19.49 -27.56 -0.27
C PRO A 127 18.40 -26.56 0.22
N ARG A 128 18.63 -25.25 0.13
CA ARG A 128 17.66 -24.20 0.48
C ARG A 128 16.65 -23.93 -0.62
N ALA A 129 16.88 -24.41 -1.84
CA ALA A 129 16.06 -24.06 -3.00
C ALA A 129 14.57 -24.39 -2.82
N ARG A 130 14.26 -25.57 -2.27
CA ARG A 130 12.86 -25.98 -1.99
C ARG A 130 12.16 -25.06 -1.01
N GLU A 131 12.85 -24.63 0.04
CA GLU A 131 12.28 -23.71 1.03
C GLU A 131 12.11 -22.31 0.45
N LEU A 132 13.03 -21.83 -0.39
CA LEU A 132 12.92 -20.58 -1.11
C LEU A 132 11.70 -20.58 -2.05
N GLU A 133 11.55 -21.63 -2.86
CA GLU A 133 10.37 -21.80 -3.74
C GLU A 133 9.08 -21.77 -2.95
N ARG A 134 9.00 -22.54 -1.85
CA ARG A 134 7.83 -22.56 -0.98
C ARG A 134 7.49 -21.15 -0.43
N ARG A 135 8.49 -20.39 0.02
CA ARG A 135 8.30 -19.02 0.53
C ARG A 135 7.79 -18.07 -0.53
N ILE A 136 8.36 -18.12 -1.73
CA ILE A 136 7.93 -17.28 -2.84
C ILE A 136 6.46 -17.57 -3.20
N ILE A 137 6.10 -18.84 -3.38
CA ILE A 137 4.74 -19.25 -3.71
C ILE A 137 3.75 -18.82 -2.61
N LEU A 138 4.11 -19.06 -1.34
CA LEU A 138 3.29 -18.66 -0.21
C LEU A 138 3.12 -17.14 -0.12
N SER A 139 4.18 -16.37 -0.35
CA SER A 139 4.12 -14.91 -0.36
C SER A 139 3.21 -14.39 -1.47
N GLN A 140 3.33 -14.90 -2.68
CA GLN A 140 2.43 -14.52 -3.78
C GLN A 140 0.95 -14.82 -3.43
N TYR A 141 0.69 -16.00 -2.88
CA TYR A 141 -0.67 -16.38 -2.46
C TYR A 141 -1.21 -15.44 -1.38
N LEU A 142 -0.44 -15.22 -0.31
CA LEU A 142 -0.86 -14.37 0.81
C LEU A 142 -1.08 -12.92 0.36
N MET A 143 -0.18 -12.37 -0.45
CA MET A 143 -0.34 -11.01 -0.97
C MET A 143 -1.55 -10.90 -1.91
N ALA A 144 -1.79 -11.90 -2.75
CA ALA A 144 -2.95 -11.89 -3.63
C ALA A 144 -4.27 -11.90 -2.85
N ILE A 145 -4.42 -12.73 -1.82
CA ILE A 145 -5.67 -12.81 -1.05
C ILE A 145 -5.87 -11.61 -0.11
N ASN A 146 -4.80 -11.01 0.38
CA ASN A 146 -4.87 -9.89 1.34
C ASN A 146 -4.90 -8.50 0.68
N SER A 147 -4.24 -8.33 -0.47
CA SER A 147 -3.92 -6.99 -0.98
C SER A 147 -4.38 -6.72 -2.42
N SER A 148 -5.07 -7.66 -3.10
CA SER A 148 -5.50 -7.53 -4.50
C SER A 148 -6.98 -7.19 -4.66
N GLY A 149 -7.52 -6.31 -3.83
CA GLY A 149 -8.90 -5.83 -3.93
C GLY A 149 -9.09 -4.76 -5.01
N SER A 150 -10.29 -4.16 -5.04
CA SER A 150 -10.64 -3.04 -5.93
C SER A 150 -10.20 -1.66 -5.41
N THR A 151 -9.61 -1.62 -4.23
CA THR A 151 -9.09 -0.41 -3.60
C THR A 151 -7.65 -0.66 -3.16
N PRO A 152 -6.83 0.37 -2.94
CA PRO A 152 -5.59 0.20 -2.20
C PRO A 152 -5.83 -0.54 -0.88
N PRO A 153 -4.97 -1.48 -0.49
CA PRO A 153 -5.21 -2.29 0.70
C PRO A 153 -4.98 -1.51 1.98
N GLN A 154 -5.56 -2.00 3.08
CA GLN A 154 -5.14 -1.61 4.41
C GLN A 154 -3.76 -2.19 4.73
N GLU A 155 -3.08 -1.66 5.74
CA GLU A 155 -1.70 -2.03 6.04
C GLU A 155 -1.48 -3.53 6.23
N THR A 156 -2.32 -4.19 7.01
CA THR A 156 -2.21 -5.61 7.32
C THR A 156 -3.05 -6.53 6.43
N GLY A 157 -3.62 -6.00 5.37
CA GLY A 157 -4.46 -6.76 4.44
C GLY A 157 -5.85 -7.08 5.00
N LEU A 158 -6.46 -8.16 4.50
CA LEU A 158 -7.87 -8.46 4.75
C LEU A 158 -8.14 -9.10 6.12
N THR A 159 -7.19 -9.87 6.63
CA THR A 159 -7.44 -10.79 7.76
C THR A 159 -7.14 -10.18 9.13
N CYS A 160 -6.46 -9.07 9.17
CA CYS A 160 -6.05 -8.41 10.41
C CYS A 160 -6.45 -6.93 10.36
N ASN A 161 -7.11 -6.44 11.41
CA ASN A 161 -7.48 -5.04 11.51
C ASN A 161 -6.42 -4.29 12.29
N SER A 162 -5.54 -3.56 11.59
CA SER A 162 -4.58 -2.65 12.21
C SER A 162 -4.73 -1.24 11.65
N TRP A 163 -4.19 -0.26 12.37
CA TRP A 163 -4.27 1.14 11.99
C TRP A 163 -5.69 1.54 11.58
N TYR A 164 -6.66 1.01 12.34
CA TYR A 164 -8.09 1.29 12.14
C TYR A 164 -8.67 0.78 10.81
N GLY A 165 -7.99 -0.13 10.13
CA GLY A 165 -8.43 -0.63 8.83
C GLY A 165 -8.42 0.39 7.71
N LYS A 166 -7.74 1.52 7.90
CA LYS A 166 -7.57 2.54 6.87
C LYS A 166 -6.77 1.99 5.70
N MET A 167 -7.08 2.45 4.50
CA MET A 167 -6.20 2.21 3.36
C MET A 167 -4.89 2.96 3.56
N HIS A 168 -3.78 2.25 3.38
CA HIS A 168 -2.44 2.81 3.52
C HIS A 168 -1.79 2.98 2.16
N LEU A 169 -1.84 4.21 1.62
CA LEU A 169 -1.21 4.50 0.33
C LEU A 169 0.31 4.41 0.42
N GLU A 170 0.89 4.63 1.59
CA GLU A 170 2.33 4.43 1.82
C GLU A 170 2.75 2.98 1.60
N MET A 171 1.91 2.02 2.00
CA MET A 171 2.18 0.60 1.86
C MET A 171 1.81 0.05 0.48
N TYR A 172 1.21 0.87 -0.39
CA TYR A 172 0.71 0.43 -1.69
C TYR A 172 1.81 -0.16 -2.57
N LEU A 173 2.99 0.45 -2.59
CA LEU A 173 4.16 -0.06 -3.30
C LEU A 173 4.53 -1.47 -2.81
N TRP A 174 4.68 -1.64 -1.50
CA TRP A 174 5.05 -2.91 -0.87
C TRP A 174 4.01 -4.00 -1.10
N HIS A 175 2.74 -3.63 -1.08
CA HIS A 175 1.64 -4.57 -1.28
C HIS A 175 1.45 -4.99 -2.73
N CYS A 176 1.74 -4.13 -3.70
CA CYS A 176 1.28 -4.31 -5.08
C CYS A 176 2.37 -4.28 -6.15
N ALA A 177 3.61 -3.82 -5.86
CA ALA A 177 4.67 -3.73 -6.87
C ALA A 177 5.09 -5.09 -7.45
N TRP A 178 4.93 -6.17 -6.71
CA TRP A 178 5.19 -7.52 -7.19
C TRP A 178 4.24 -7.97 -8.31
N LEU A 179 3.02 -7.44 -8.36
CA LEU A 179 1.99 -7.84 -9.32
C LEU A 179 2.46 -7.72 -10.79
N PRO A 180 2.95 -6.57 -11.26
CA PRO A 180 3.47 -6.46 -12.62
C PRO A 180 4.76 -7.26 -12.83
N LEU A 181 5.58 -7.47 -11.80
CA LEU A 181 6.80 -8.29 -11.90
C LEU A 181 6.49 -9.78 -12.12
N TRP A 182 5.36 -10.25 -11.58
CA TRP A 182 4.95 -11.65 -11.66
C TRP A 182 3.76 -11.90 -12.60
N HIS A 183 3.53 -11.01 -13.58
CA HIS A 183 2.47 -11.14 -14.59
C HIS A 183 1.04 -11.19 -14.02
N GLN A 184 0.81 -10.42 -12.95
CA GLN A 184 -0.50 -10.30 -12.29
C GLN A 184 -1.10 -8.89 -12.45
N GLU A 185 -0.86 -8.22 -13.58
CA GLU A 185 -1.24 -6.83 -13.84
C GLU A 185 -2.74 -6.59 -13.72
N GLU A 186 -3.56 -7.60 -14.05
CA GLU A 186 -5.03 -7.49 -13.93
C GLU A 186 -5.48 -7.25 -12.47
N LEU A 187 -4.72 -7.77 -11.50
CA LEU A 187 -5.00 -7.53 -10.09
C LEU A 187 -4.63 -6.11 -9.68
N LEU A 188 -3.53 -5.59 -10.21
CA LEU A 188 -3.13 -4.20 -9.99
C LEU A 188 -4.13 -3.21 -10.59
N ASP A 189 -4.63 -3.48 -11.80
CA ASP A 189 -5.58 -2.60 -12.50
C ASP A 189 -6.84 -2.31 -11.68
N ARG A 190 -7.26 -3.24 -10.83
CA ARG A 190 -8.43 -3.06 -9.97
C ARG A 190 -8.24 -1.92 -8.97
N SER A 191 -7.08 -1.86 -8.34
CA SER A 191 -6.78 -0.80 -7.37
C SER A 191 -6.33 0.51 -8.03
N LEU A 192 -5.73 0.45 -9.23
CA LEU A 192 -5.43 1.65 -10.02
C LEU A 192 -6.69 2.40 -10.46
N ALA A 193 -7.80 1.69 -10.68
CA ALA A 193 -9.08 2.33 -10.98
C ALA A 193 -9.53 3.27 -9.86
N TRP A 194 -9.32 2.88 -8.59
CA TRP A 194 -9.64 3.72 -7.45
C TRP A 194 -8.90 5.06 -7.48
N TYR A 195 -7.63 5.10 -7.86
CA TYR A 195 -6.86 6.36 -7.99
C TYR A 195 -7.46 7.28 -9.05
N ARG A 196 -7.87 6.75 -10.19
CA ARG A 196 -8.51 7.55 -11.25
C ARG A 196 -9.84 8.14 -10.78
N GLU A 197 -10.66 7.34 -10.12
CA GLU A 197 -11.97 7.74 -9.59
C GLU A 197 -11.86 8.81 -8.49
N HIS A 198 -10.74 8.86 -7.76
CA HIS A 198 -10.51 9.77 -6.64
C HIS A 198 -9.50 10.89 -6.93
N LEU A 199 -9.15 11.11 -8.20
CA LEU A 199 -8.21 12.17 -8.58
C LEU A 199 -8.71 13.56 -8.17
N GLN A 200 -10.00 13.82 -8.32
CA GLN A 200 -10.60 15.11 -7.91
C GLN A 200 -10.46 15.32 -6.40
N GLN A 201 -10.69 14.29 -5.59
CA GLN A 201 -10.50 14.36 -4.14
C GLN A 201 -9.03 14.59 -3.77
N ALA A 202 -8.10 14.00 -4.53
CA ALA A 202 -6.67 14.23 -4.33
C ALA A 202 -6.25 15.67 -4.64
N ARG A 203 -6.85 16.31 -5.66
CA ARG A 203 -6.69 17.75 -5.93
C ARG A 203 -7.20 18.60 -4.78
N GLU A 204 -8.34 18.26 -4.23
CA GLU A 204 -8.91 18.95 -3.06
C GLU A 204 -8.04 18.77 -1.81
N ASN A 205 -7.42 17.60 -1.63
CA ASN A 205 -6.46 17.34 -0.57
C ASN A 205 -5.21 18.22 -0.72
N ALA A 206 -4.68 18.38 -1.93
CA ALA A 206 -3.57 19.29 -2.23
C ALA A 206 -3.95 20.76 -1.93
N ALA A 207 -5.07 21.23 -2.49
CA ALA A 207 -5.54 22.61 -2.34
C ALA A 207 -5.79 23.00 -0.88
N ARG A 208 -6.34 22.09 -0.04
CA ARG A 208 -6.50 22.33 1.40
C ARG A 208 -5.19 22.58 2.13
N ASN A 209 -4.09 22.03 1.62
CA ASN A 209 -2.76 22.23 2.18
C ASN A 209 -1.98 23.36 1.49
N GLY A 210 -2.61 24.08 0.56
CA GLY A 210 -2.01 25.19 -0.17
C GLY A 210 -1.13 24.78 -1.35
N TYR A 211 -1.25 23.55 -1.83
CA TYR A 211 -0.47 23.00 -2.95
C TYR A 211 -1.32 22.81 -4.21
N LYS A 212 -0.65 22.80 -5.36
CA LYS A 212 -1.21 22.41 -6.66
C LYS A 212 -1.19 20.90 -6.83
N GLY A 213 -1.81 20.44 -7.92
CA GLY A 213 -1.80 19.04 -8.32
C GLY A 213 -2.62 18.13 -7.41
N ALA A 214 -2.20 16.87 -7.28
CA ALA A 214 -2.91 15.84 -6.53
C ALA A 214 -2.06 15.30 -5.38
N ARG A 215 -2.59 15.41 -4.14
CA ARG A 215 -1.95 14.87 -2.95
C ARG A 215 -2.57 13.55 -2.54
N TRP A 216 -1.72 12.55 -2.39
CA TRP A 216 -2.04 11.21 -1.92
C TRP A 216 -1.59 11.03 -0.47
N PRO A 217 -2.51 11.11 0.52
CA PRO A 217 -2.15 11.00 1.93
C PRO A 217 -1.62 9.62 2.31
N LYS A 218 -0.88 9.53 3.41
CA LYS A 218 -0.42 8.25 3.99
C LYS A 218 -1.58 7.29 4.21
N MET A 219 -2.60 7.76 4.95
CA MET A 219 -3.79 6.99 5.30
C MET A 219 -5.04 7.69 4.77
N ILE A 220 -5.93 6.93 4.16
CA ILE A 220 -7.08 7.48 3.45
C ILE A 220 -8.31 6.58 3.62
N ALA A 221 -9.48 7.20 3.65
CA ALA A 221 -10.74 6.49 3.58
C ALA A 221 -11.07 6.04 2.15
N THR A 222 -12.02 5.13 2.00
CA THR A 222 -12.44 4.60 0.69
C THR A 222 -12.96 5.68 -0.25
N GLU A 223 -13.47 6.79 0.29
CA GLU A 223 -13.97 7.97 -0.40
C GLU A 223 -12.88 8.97 -0.82
N GLY A 224 -11.61 8.63 -0.59
CA GLY A 224 -10.48 9.51 -0.93
C GLY A 224 -10.24 10.64 0.08
N VAL A 225 -10.92 10.63 1.22
CA VAL A 225 -10.77 11.64 2.28
C VAL A 225 -9.59 11.27 3.17
N ASP A 226 -8.75 12.27 3.46
CA ASP A 226 -7.62 12.14 4.38
C ASP A 226 -8.09 11.71 5.78
N CYS A 227 -7.41 10.75 6.37
CA CYS A 227 -7.76 10.24 7.69
C CYS A 227 -6.95 10.93 8.79
N PRO A 228 -7.56 11.25 9.94
CA PRO A 228 -6.85 11.85 11.05
C PRO A 228 -5.63 11.04 11.49
N SER A 229 -4.48 11.70 11.60
CA SER A 229 -3.24 11.14 12.09
C SER A 229 -2.31 12.27 12.56
N ASN A 230 -1.52 12.01 13.59
CA ASN A 230 -0.56 12.97 14.11
C ASN A 230 0.63 13.19 13.18
N ILE A 231 0.98 12.21 12.36
CA ILE A 231 2.17 12.22 11.50
C ILE A 231 1.86 12.14 10.00
N ALA A 232 0.75 11.51 9.62
CA ALA A 232 0.43 11.29 8.21
C ALA A 232 0.42 12.54 7.33
N PRO A 233 -0.03 13.73 7.81
CA PRO A 233 0.06 14.96 7.04
C PRO A 233 1.48 15.39 6.68
N LEU A 234 2.48 14.93 7.43
CA LEU A 234 3.88 15.31 7.29
C LEU A 234 4.69 14.30 6.47
N LEU A 235 4.09 13.16 6.09
CA LEU A 235 4.75 12.17 5.23
C LEU A 235 4.42 12.42 3.76
N VAL A 236 5.44 12.32 2.91
CA VAL A 236 5.32 12.55 1.46
C VAL A 236 5.98 11.44 0.62
N TRP A 237 6.65 10.49 1.25
CA TRP A 237 7.36 9.44 0.53
C TRP A 237 6.44 8.48 -0.26
N GLN A 238 5.16 8.42 0.06
CA GLN A 238 4.15 7.68 -0.69
C GLN A 238 3.64 8.45 -1.92
N GLN A 239 3.89 9.75 -2.01
CA GLN A 239 3.40 10.61 -3.09
C GLN A 239 3.82 10.09 -4.47
N PRO A 240 5.09 9.66 -4.69
CA PRO A 240 5.54 9.13 -5.97
C PRO A 240 5.00 7.75 -6.34
N HIS A 241 4.44 6.99 -5.38
CA HIS A 241 4.07 5.57 -5.60
C HIS A 241 3.20 5.34 -6.82
N ILE A 242 2.20 6.21 -7.04
CA ILE A 242 1.29 6.01 -8.16
C ILE A 242 1.99 6.16 -9.51
N ILE A 243 2.90 7.11 -9.68
CA ILE A 243 3.68 7.29 -10.91
C ILE A 243 4.55 6.05 -11.14
N TYR A 244 5.25 5.60 -10.10
CA TYR A 244 6.12 4.44 -10.17
C TYR A 244 5.36 3.15 -10.51
N MET A 245 4.24 2.90 -9.84
CA MET A 245 3.37 1.74 -10.10
C MET A 245 2.78 1.74 -11.50
N LEU A 246 2.36 2.90 -12.00
CA LEU A 246 1.88 3.06 -13.38
C LEU A 246 2.99 2.78 -14.40
N GLU A 247 4.22 3.23 -14.15
CA GLU A 247 5.35 2.91 -15.02
C GLU A 247 5.65 1.41 -15.04
N MET A 248 5.65 0.74 -13.89
CA MET A 248 5.82 -0.71 -13.83
C MET A 248 4.75 -1.46 -14.62
N ALA A 249 3.48 -1.04 -14.48
CA ALA A 249 2.37 -1.59 -15.24
C ALA A 249 2.49 -1.31 -16.75
N TYR A 250 2.91 -0.11 -17.12
CA TYR A 250 3.15 0.27 -18.52
C TYR A 250 4.27 -0.56 -19.15
N ARG A 251 5.38 -0.77 -18.47
CA ARG A 251 6.50 -1.60 -18.99
C ARG A 251 6.05 -3.01 -19.38
N ARG A 252 5.00 -3.50 -18.76
CA ARG A 252 4.38 -4.79 -19.10
C ARG A 252 3.43 -4.68 -20.29
N LYS A 253 2.52 -3.70 -20.26
CA LYS A 253 1.46 -3.54 -21.25
C LYS A 253 1.94 -2.93 -22.57
N ARG A 254 2.83 -1.93 -22.50
CA ARG A 254 3.44 -1.19 -23.59
C ARG A 254 2.41 -0.68 -24.62
N ASN A 255 1.25 -0.23 -24.17
CA ASN A 255 0.23 0.29 -25.06
C ASN A 255 -0.07 1.78 -24.77
N ARG A 256 -0.31 2.54 -25.85
CA ARG A 256 -0.55 3.97 -25.80
C ARG A 256 -1.82 4.32 -25.04
N ARG A 257 -2.87 3.54 -25.18
CA ARG A 257 -4.14 3.76 -24.50
C ARG A 257 -3.98 3.77 -22.97
N PHE A 258 -3.14 2.87 -22.43
CA PHE A 258 -2.85 2.85 -21.00
C PHE A 258 -2.18 4.15 -20.53
N LEU A 259 -1.26 4.71 -21.33
CA LEU A 259 -0.66 6.02 -21.03
C LEU A 259 -1.72 7.12 -21.02
N GLU A 260 -2.57 7.16 -22.05
CA GLU A 260 -3.62 8.17 -22.21
C GLU A 260 -4.64 8.13 -21.05
N GLU A 261 -5.08 6.93 -20.66
CA GLU A 261 -6.04 6.71 -19.56
C GLU A 261 -5.50 7.13 -18.17
N ASN A 262 -4.18 7.13 -17.99
CA ASN A 262 -3.55 7.42 -16.70
C ASN A 262 -2.73 8.72 -16.70
N TRP A 263 -2.74 9.46 -17.82
CA TRP A 263 -1.93 10.68 -17.94
C TRP A 263 -2.23 11.72 -16.86
N GLU A 264 -3.50 11.98 -16.58
CA GLU A 264 -3.91 12.96 -15.57
C GLU A 264 -3.42 12.58 -14.17
N LEU A 265 -3.40 11.28 -13.83
CA LEU A 265 -2.84 10.82 -12.58
C LEU A 265 -1.36 11.15 -12.47
N VAL A 266 -0.60 10.86 -13.52
CA VAL A 266 0.84 11.13 -13.57
C VAL A 266 1.10 12.64 -13.49
N LYS A 267 0.40 13.42 -14.31
CA LYS A 267 0.56 14.88 -14.39
C LYS A 267 0.27 15.55 -13.06
N GLU A 268 -0.91 15.35 -12.52
CA GLU A 268 -1.33 16.01 -11.27
C GLU A 268 -0.49 15.59 -10.06
N THR A 269 -0.02 14.33 -10.06
CA THR A 269 0.88 13.86 -9.00
C THR A 269 2.25 14.54 -9.10
N ALA A 270 2.78 14.67 -10.32
CA ALA A 270 4.05 15.36 -10.56
C ALA A 270 3.93 16.86 -10.26
N ASP A 271 2.81 17.50 -10.62
CA ASP A 271 2.55 18.91 -10.32
C ASP A 271 2.54 19.19 -8.82
N PHE A 272 1.98 18.28 -8.01
CA PHE A 272 2.09 18.39 -6.56
C PHE A 272 3.55 18.29 -6.10
N MET A 273 4.30 17.34 -6.63
CA MET A 273 5.67 17.11 -6.20
C MET A 273 6.59 18.33 -6.46
N VAL A 274 6.44 18.98 -7.62
CA VAL A 274 7.24 20.18 -7.92
C VAL A 274 6.77 21.41 -7.16
N ASP A 275 5.49 21.51 -6.78
CA ASP A 275 4.95 22.58 -5.96
C ASP A 275 5.30 22.43 -4.46
N PHE A 276 5.58 21.19 -4.04
CA PHE A 276 5.94 20.85 -2.66
C PHE A 276 7.40 21.16 -2.32
N VAL A 277 8.32 21.01 -3.27
CA VAL A 277 9.74 21.26 -3.04
C VAL A 277 10.08 22.75 -3.05
N GLY A 278 11.05 23.15 -2.23
CA GLY A 278 11.51 24.53 -2.13
C GLY A 278 12.83 24.76 -2.88
N TRP A 279 12.96 25.90 -3.57
CA TRP A 279 14.24 26.29 -4.16
C TRP A 279 15.16 26.91 -3.09
N ASP A 280 16.36 26.36 -2.92
CA ASP A 280 17.43 26.95 -2.12
C ASP A 280 18.33 27.79 -3.03
N PRO A 281 18.28 29.14 -2.94
CA PRO A 281 19.06 30.02 -3.82
C PRO A 281 20.57 30.02 -3.50
N VAL A 282 20.96 29.58 -2.32
CA VAL A 282 22.37 29.51 -1.88
C VAL A 282 23.00 28.25 -2.44
N LYS A 283 22.38 27.11 -2.26
CA LYS A 283 22.83 25.80 -2.77
C LYS A 283 22.51 25.59 -4.24
N LYS A 284 21.56 26.37 -4.80
CA LYS A 284 21.02 26.22 -6.16
C LYS A 284 20.43 24.83 -6.42
N VAL A 285 19.67 24.32 -5.46
CA VAL A 285 18.98 23.04 -5.54
C VAL A 285 17.53 23.17 -5.09
N TYR A 286 16.70 22.23 -5.53
CA TYR A 286 15.38 22.02 -4.94
C TYR A 286 15.50 21.07 -3.75
N SER A 287 14.85 21.41 -2.66
CA SER A 287 14.97 20.74 -1.37
C SER A 287 13.63 20.30 -0.82
N ILE A 288 13.60 19.17 -0.14
CA ILE A 288 12.50 18.70 0.70
C ILE A 288 12.87 19.01 2.14
N CYS A 289 12.31 20.08 2.71
CA CYS A 289 12.65 20.52 4.06
C CYS A 289 11.40 20.64 4.95
N ALA A 290 11.66 20.86 6.22
CA ALA A 290 10.67 20.99 7.29
C ALA A 290 9.45 21.87 6.93
N PRO A 291 8.22 21.50 7.37
CA PRO A 291 7.94 20.34 8.21
C PRO A 291 7.70 19.06 7.39
N VAL A 292 8.55 18.05 7.54
CA VAL A 292 8.41 16.75 6.89
C VAL A 292 8.91 15.64 7.82
N ILE A 293 8.24 14.49 7.76
CA ILE A 293 8.71 13.27 8.42
C ILE A 293 9.13 12.29 7.31
N PRO A 294 10.36 11.79 7.31
CA PRO A 294 10.82 10.81 6.33
C PRO A 294 10.18 9.44 6.56
N VAL A 295 10.42 8.50 5.64
CA VAL A 295 10.03 7.09 5.83
C VAL A 295 10.60 6.50 7.13
N GLN A 296 11.72 7.00 7.60
CA GLN A 296 12.24 6.76 8.94
C GLN A 296 11.52 7.66 9.95
N GLU A 297 10.38 7.22 10.43
CA GLU A 297 9.41 8.05 11.18
C GLU A 297 9.88 8.51 12.57
N CYS A 298 11.05 8.12 13.02
CA CYS A 298 11.59 8.52 14.33
C CYS A 298 12.15 9.95 14.41
N HIS A 299 12.16 10.70 13.31
CA HIS A 299 12.66 12.07 13.27
C HIS A 299 11.57 13.10 13.62
N LYS A 300 12.00 14.22 14.18
CA LYS A 300 11.11 15.37 14.40
C LYS A 300 10.92 16.14 13.10
N ALA A 301 9.68 16.40 12.72
CA ALA A 301 9.34 17.01 11.44
C ALA A 301 10.06 18.34 11.15
N MET A 302 10.34 19.12 12.18
CA MET A 302 10.99 20.44 12.04
C MET A 302 12.52 20.37 11.88
N ASP A 303 13.12 19.22 12.12
CA ASP A 303 14.58 19.04 12.04
C ASP A 303 15.03 18.43 10.70
N VAL A 304 14.08 17.94 9.89
CA VAL A 304 14.38 17.20 8.66
C VAL A 304 14.63 18.15 7.49
N CYS A 305 15.68 17.89 6.74
CA CYS A 305 15.96 18.51 5.44
C CYS A 305 16.61 17.47 4.52
N ASN A 306 16.12 17.39 3.29
CA ASN A 306 16.62 16.49 2.25
C ASN A 306 16.75 15.03 2.72
N PRO A 307 15.64 14.39 3.11
CA PRO A 307 15.67 12.99 3.47
C PRO A 307 16.03 12.13 2.25
N ALA A 308 16.97 11.21 2.46
CA ALA A 308 17.71 10.53 1.40
C ALA A 308 16.81 9.77 0.42
N PHE A 309 15.82 9.04 0.91
CA PHE A 309 14.92 8.28 0.06
C PHE A 309 13.98 9.19 -0.74
N GLU A 310 13.39 10.17 -0.07
CA GLU A 310 12.38 11.06 -0.65
C GLU A 310 12.96 11.92 -1.78
N VAL A 311 14.15 12.47 -1.61
CA VAL A 311 14.76 13.30 -2.68
C VAL A 311 15.04 12.48 -3.94
N GLU A 312 15.57 11.27 -3.81
CA GLU A 312 15.81 10.40 -4.97
C GLU A 312 14.51 9.88 -5.58
N TYR A 313 13.53 9.56 -4.76
CA TYR A 313 12.27 9.05 -5.25
C TYR A 313 11.45 10.13 -5.98
N PHE A 314 11.44 11.37 -5.49
CA PHE A 314 10.86 12.50 -6.20
C PHE A 314 11.57 12.74 -7.54
N ARG A 315 12.91 12.77 -7.52
CA ARG A 315 13.70 12.93 -8.73
C ARG A 315 13.39 11.86 -9.80
N ASP A 316 13.47 10.61 -9.41
CA ASP A 316 13.26 9.49 -10.36
C ASP A 316 11.84 9.49 -10.94
N THR A 317 10.84 9.73 -10.11
CA THR A 317 9.45 9.74 -10.57
C THR A 317 9.07 10.97 -11.38
N LEU A 318 9.69 12.14 -11.17
CA LEU A 318 9.55 13.29 -12.06
C LEU A 318 10.15 13.00 -13.45
N ARG A 319 11.29 12.29 -13.52
CA ARG A 319 11.85 11.81 -14.79
C ARG A 319 10.89 10.83 -15.50
N ILE A 320 10.28 9.91 -14.75
CA ILE A 320 9.27 9.01 -15.28
C ILE A 320 8.08 9.79 -15.85
N ALA A 321 7.60 10.82 -15.16
CA ALA A 321 6.53 11.69 -15.65
C ALA A 321 6.91 12.40 -16.98
N GLY A 322 8.16 12.88 -17.09
CA GLY A 322 8.70 13.41 -18.33
C GLY A 322 8.74 12.40 -19.47
N TRP A 323 9.14 11.15 -19.20
CA TRP A 323 9.10 10.06 -20.19
C TRP A 323 7.67 9.74 -20.65
N TRP A 324 6.68 9.86 -19.77
CA TRP A 324 5.29 9.67 -20.14
C TRP A 324 4.79 10.76 -21.08
N ALA A 325 5.15 12.04 -20.84
CA ALA A 325 4.87 13.15 -21.75
C ALA A 325 5.46 12.87 -23.14
N GLU A 326 6.73 12.50 -23.19
CA GLU A 326 7.45 12.18 -24.43
C GLU A 326 6.79 11.03 -25.21
N ARG A 327 6.47 9.92 -24.55
CA ARG A 327 5.80 8.75 -25.16
C ARG A 327 4.41 9.10 -25.71
N LEU A 328 3.74 10.08 -25.12
CA LEU A 328 2.45 10.59 -25.58
C LEU A 328 2.58 11.65 -26.67
N GLY A 329 3.79 12.15 -26.95
CA GLY A 329 4.03 13.29 -27.85
C GLY A 329 3.50 14.60 -27.29
N ARG A 330 3.48 14.75 -25.97
CA ARG A 330 3.10 15.99 -25.27
C ARG A 330 4.35 16.83 -24.98
N GLU A 331 4.17 18.12 -24.84
CA GLU A 331 5.24 18.98 -24.35
C GLU A 331 5.60 18.55 -22.92
N LYS A 332 6.90 18.52 -22.64
CA LYS A 332 7.41 18.27 -21.28
C LYS A 332 7.16 19.51 -20.45
N GLU A 333 6.74 19.32 -19.22
CA GLU A 333 6.65 20.40 -18.26
C GLU A 333 8.08 20.80 -17.81
N GLU A 334 8.55 21.95 -18.23
CA GLU A 334 9.92 22.44 -17.93
C GLU A 334 10.25 22.38 -16.43
N LEU A 335 9.25 22.65 -15.58
CA LEU A 335 9.44 22.64 -14.14
C LEU A 335 9.75 21.23 -13.59
N TRP A 336 9.15 20.16 -14.17
CA TRP A 336 9.46 18.78 -13.76
C TRP A 336 10.92 18.43 -14.05
N GLU A 337 11.40 18.85 -15.22
CA GLU A 337 12.79 18.61 -15.63
C GLU A 337 13.76 19.43 -14.78
N GLN A 338 13.49 20.72 -14.57
CA GLN A 338 14.29 21.59 -13.70
C GLN A 338 14.38 21.05 -12.27
N VAL A 339 13.26 20.63 -11.69
CA VAL A 339 13.26 20.06 -10.33
C VAL A 339 14.04 18.75 -10.30
N ALA A 340 13.82 17.84 -11.25
CA ALA A 340 14.53 16.57 -11.30
C ALA A 340 16.05 16.73 -11.49
N GLU A 341 16.49 17.70 -12.30
CA GLU A 341 17.91 17.95 -12.55
C GLU A 341 18.62 18.61 -11.37
N HIS A 342 17.91 19.50 -10.67
CA HIS A 342 18.48 20.30 -9.59
C HIS A 342 17.98 19.84 -8.20
N MET A 343 17.40 18.66 -8.06
CA MET A 343 17.07 18.11 -6.75
C MET A 343 18.32 17.89 -5.92
N ALA A 344 18.28 18.25 -4.65
CA ALA A 344 19.36 18.04 -3.71
C ALA A 344 19.90 16.60 -3.78
N GLU A 345 21.21 16.46 -3.58
CA GLU A 345 21.87 15.16 -3.51
C GLU A 345 21.76 14.57 -2.10
N LEU A 346 21.98 13.27 -1.98
CA LEU A 346 22.07 12.63 -0.68
C LEU A 346 23.27 13.18 0.09
N THR A 347 23.06 13.46 1.36
CA THR A 347 24.14 13.93 2.22
C THR A 347 25.07 12.79 2.58
N GLU A 348 26.32 12.93 2.18
CA GLU A 348 27.42 12.04 2.55
C GLU A 348 28.22 12.63 3.71
N LYS A 349 28.63 11.75 4.63
CA LYS A 349 29.57 12.07 5.68
C LYS A 349 30.39 10.84 6.03
N ASP A 350 31.71 11.02 6.09
CA ASP A 350 32.67 9.96 6.47
C ASP A 350 32.52 8.67 5.61
N GLY A 351 32.18 8.84 4.31
CA GLY A 351 32.05 7.75 3.35
C GLY A 351 30.77 6.95 3.46
N VAL A 352 29.71 7.47 4.12
CA VAL A 352 28.38 6.88 4.23
C VAL A 352 27.28 7.91 4.00
N TYR A 353 26.12 7.49 3.51
CA TYR A 353 24.96 8.36 3.37
C TYR A 353 24.19 8.49 4.67
N LEU A 354 23.79 9.72 5.00
CA LEU A 354 22.97 10.03 6.17
C LEU A 354 21.47 9.85 5.87
N ALA A 355 20.66 9.71 6.92
CA ALA A 355 19.19 9.65 6.80
C ALA A 355 18.61 10.93 6.17
N HIS A 356 19.11 12.08 6.58
CA HIS A 356 18.83 13.39 6.01
C HIS A 356 19.95 14.38 6.33
N GLU A 357 19.95 15.52 5.68
CA GLU A 357 21.04 16.53 5.76
C GLU A 357 21.37 16.95 7.21
N ASN A 358 20.36 17.14 8.04
CA ASN A 358 20.54 17.59 9.42
C ASN A 358 20.71 16.45 10.43
N CYS A 359 21.05 15.23 10.00
CA CYS A 359 21.16 14.06 10.89
C CYS A 359 22.57 13.46 10.93
N PRO A 360 23.57 14.15 11.46
CA PRO A 360 24.93 13.61 11.58
C PRO A 360 25.02 12.41 12.53
N THR A 361 24.02 12.17 13.35
CA THR A 361 23.91 11.07 14.31
C THR A 361 23.05 9.89 13.80
N THR A 362 22.91 9.76 12.47
CA THR A 362 22.14 8.70 11.82
C THR A 362 22.47 7.29 12.37
N PHE A 363 23.76 6.98 12.54
CA PHE A 363 24.22 5.65 12.93
C PHE A 363 24.43 5.47 14.44
N THR A 364 24.10 6.47 15.24
CA THR A 364 24.27 6.43 16.70
C THR A 364 22.97 6.63 17.46
N GLU A 365 22.33 7.78 17.29
CA GLU A 365 21.07 8.11 17.99
C GLU A 365 19.84 7.70 17.20
N TYR A 366 19.90 7.79 15.85
CA TYR A 366 18.80 7.51 14.94
C TYR A 366 18.94 6.18 14.20
N ASN A 367 19.82 5.29 14.64
CA ASN A 367 20.06 3.97 14.05
C ASN A 367 18.94 2.96 14.38
N ARG A 368 17.72 3.36 14.14
CA ARG A 368 16.49 2.57 14.37
C ARG A 368 15.43 2.92 13.36
N ASP A 369 14.34 2.16 13.34
CA ASP A 369 13.28 2.33 12.36
C ASP A 369 13.78 1.96 10.95
N HIS A 370 13.22 2.49 9.88
CA HIS A 370 13.61 2.19 8.50
C HIS A 370 14.95 2.85 8.14
N PRO A 371 16.00 2.11 7.75
CA PRO A 371 17.22 2.70 7.20
C PRO A 371 16.98 3.22 5.78
N SER A 372 16.23 4.33 5.69
CA SER A 372 15.62 4.86 4.48
C SER A 372 16.63 5.21 3.38
N MET A 373 17.85 5.58 3.74
CA MET A 373 18.91 5.90 2.77
C MET A 373 19.23 4.73 1.83
N LEU A 374 19.03 3.48 2.27
CA LEU A 374 19.25 2.31 1.42
C LEU A 374 18.22 2.21 0.28
N GLY A 375 17.02 2.77 0.47
CA GLY A 375 15.96 2.76 -0.54
C GLY A 375 16.31 3.53 -1.80
N ALA A 376 17.18 4.54 -1.71
CA ALA A 376 17.63 5.32 -2.86
C ALA A 376 18.38 4.48 -3.92
N PHE A 377 18.92 3.31 -3.56
CA PHE A 377 19.59 2.41 -4.47
C PHE A 377 18.99 1.00 -4.51
N GLY A 378 18.32 0.58 -3.47
CA GLY A 378 17.73 -0.75 -3.40
C GLY A 378 16.32 -0.84 -3.98
N LEU A 379 15.49 0.17 -3.74
CA LEU A 379 14.14 0.29 -4.28
C LEU A 379 14.13 1.09 -5.58
N ILE A 380 14.85 2.22 -5.59
CA ILE A 380 15.08 3.07 -6.75
C ILE A 380 16.49 2.77 -7.25
N ASP A 381 16.69 2.66 -8.54
CA ASP A 381 18.02 2.48 -9.14
C ASP A 381 18.55 3.85 -9.57
N SER A 382 18.82 4.70 -8.57
CA SER A 382 19.30 6.06 -8.84
C SER A 382 20.69 6.06 -9.48
N ASP A 383 20.82 6.81 -10.55
CA ASP A 383 22.06 7.01 -11.31
C ASP A 383 23.08 7.95 -10.66
N ARG A 384 22.68 8.66 -9.56
CA ARG A 384 23.56 9.58 -8.82
C ARG A 384 24.23 8.94 -7.60
N ILE A 385 23.85 7.73 -7.24
CA ILE A 385 24.37 7.07 -6.04
C ILE A 385 25.78 6.51 -6.30
N ASP A 386 26.75 6.95 -5.49
CA ASP A 386 28.05 6.29 -5.42
C ASP A 386 27.89 4.92 -4.75
N ARG A 387 28.21 3.86 -5.51
CA ARG A 387 28.05 2.48 -5.04
C ARG A 387 28.95 2.14 -3.87
N THR A 388 30.15 2.72 -3.82
CA THR A 388 31.10 2.47 -2.72
C THR A 388 30.55 3.08 -1.43
N VAL A 389 30.07 4.32 -1.50
CA VAL A 389 29.45 4.99 -0.36
C VAL A 389 28.20 4.23 0.11
N MET A 390 27.40 3.74 -0.83
CA MET A 390 26.19 2.96 -0.48
C MET A 390 26.54 1.59 0.10
N ASP A 391 27.59 0.93 -0.37
CA ASP A 391 28.06 -0.34 0.20
C ASP A 391 28.58 -0.15 1.62
N ASN A 392 29.34 0.92 1.87
CA ASN A 392 29.76 1.29 3.22
C ASN A 392 28.54 1.59 4.12
N THR A 393 27.55 2.31 3.57
CA THR A 393 26.29 2.63 4.28
C THR A 393 25.54 1.35 4.67
N LEU A 394 25.42 0.40 3.75
CA LEU A 394 24.79 -0.89 4.02
C LEU A 394 25.55 -1.68 5.10
N GLN A 395 26.88 -1.75 4.97
CA GLN A 395 27.69 -2.44 5.98
C GLN A 395 27.50 -1.83 7.37
N LEU A 396 27.54 -0.49 7.47
CA LEU A 396 27.36 0.19 8.76
C LEU A 396 25.92 0.00 9.31
N VAL A 397 24.90 -0.05 8.46
CA VAL A 397 23.53 -0.43 8.86
C VAL A 397 23.51 -1.85 9.41
N GLU A 398 24.12 -2.83 8.73
CA GLU A 398 24.20 -4.22 9.22
C GLU A 398 24.88 -4.34 10.59
N GLU A 399 25.88 -3.50 10.85
CA GLU A 399 26.66 -3.51 12.09
C GLU A 399 25.96 -2.84 13.29
N CYS A 400 25.27 -1.74 13.05
CA CYS A 400 24.80 -0.90 14.17
C CYS A 400 23.29 -0.68 14.24
N TRP A 401 22.50 -1.05 13.20
CA TRP A 401 21.07 -0.72 13.18
C TRP A 401 20.26 -1.58 14.15
N LYS A 402 19.33 -0.92 14.84
CA LYS A 402 18.47 -1.54 15.83
C LYS A 402 17.09 -1.82 15.20
N TYR A 403 16.76 -3.09 15.07
CA TYR A 403 15.46 -3.55 14.60
C TYR A 403 14.58 -3.94 15.77
N PRO A 404 13.78 -3.03 16.34
CA PRO A 404 12.95 -3.33 17.50
C PRO A 404 11.81 -4.30 17.20
N THR A 405 11.46 -4.49 15.91
CA THR A 405 10.42 -5.42 15.46
C THR A 405 10.88 -6.21 14.24
N LEU A 406 10.33 -7.43 14.10
CA LEU A 406 10.58 -8.27 12.91
C LEU A 406 10.11 -7.60 11.61
N TRP A 407 9.07 -6.77 11.69
CA TRP A 407 8.53 -6.00 10.57
C TRP A 407 9.59 -5.09 9.92
N LEU A 408 10.30 -4.33 10.73
CA LEU A 408 11.35 -3.43 10.24
C LEU A 408 12.51 -4.19 9.58
N SER A 409 12.85 -5.39 10.06
CA SER A 409 13.91 -6.19 9.46
C SER A 409 13.51 -6.82 8.11
N LEU A 410 12.24 -7.17 7.91
CA LEU A 410 11.78 -7.85 6.68
C LEU A 410 11.82 -6.95 5.44
N ILE A 411 11.55 -5.66 5.58
CA ILE A 411 11.60 -4.69 4.47
C ILE A 411 13.01 -4.58 3.90
N HIS A 412 14.04 -4.74 4.75
CA HIS A 412 15.43 -4.53 4.40
C HIS A 412 16.21 -5.81 4.08
N ILE A 413 15.67 -6.99 4.41
CA ILE A 413 16.31 -8.29 4.09
C ILE A 413 16.37 -8.56 2.58
N SER A 414 15.50 -7.97 1.78
CA SER A 414 15.52 -8.11 0.32
C SER A 414 16.67 -7.36 -0.36
N GLU A 415 17.25 -6.35 0.28
CA GLU A 415 18.30 -5.51 -0.29
C GLU A 415 19.64 -6.24 -0.47
N PRO A 416 20.19 -6.97 0.52
CA PRO A 416 21.46 -7.67 0.38
C PRO A 416 21.44 -8.76 -0.69
N THR A 417 20.28 -9.36 -0.96
CA THR A 417 20.12 -10.43 -1.95
C THR A 417 20.30 -9.93 -3.38
N ARG A 418 19.89 -8.70 -3.65
CA ARG A 418 20.03 -8.06 -4.96
C ARG A 418 21.50 -7.73 -5.28
N ARG A 419 22.31 -7.43 -4.27
CA ARG A 419 23.72 -7.04 -4.41
C ARG A 419 24.70 -8.20 -4.49
N ARG A 420 24.39 -9.33 -3.87
CA ARG A 420 25.27 -10.52 -3.91
C ARG A 420 25.22 -11.26 -5.23
N GLY A 421 24.65 -10.65 -6.28
CA GLY A 421 24.77 -11.16 -7.64
C GLY A 421 24.38 -12.63 -7.72
N ILE A 422 23.12 -12.94 -7.47
CA ILE A 422 22.54 -14.15 -8.01
C ILE A 422 22.27 -13.81 -9.49
N SER A 423 23.35 -13.81 -10.25
CA SER A 423 23.32 -13.87 -11.71
C SER A 423 22.83 -15.26 -12.15
#